data_db2b8a5a3a722c4bd16c82256132d253
#
_entry.id   db2b8a5a3a722c4bd16c82256132d253
#
_cell.length_a   1.000
_cell.length_b   1.000
_cell.length_c   1.000
_cell.angle_alpha   90.00
_cell.angle_beta   90.00
_cell.angle_gamma   90.00
#
_symmetry.space_group_name_H-M   'P 1'
#
loop_
_entity.id
_entity.type
_entity.pdbx_description
1 polymer ?
#
loop_
_entity_poly.entity_id
_entity_poly.type
_entity_poly.pdbx_seq_one_letter_code
_entity_poly.pdbx_strand_id
1 'polypeptide(L)'
;RKIRSRGQTIRVYSIDGLVSSSELSDFVVKPLMMADGPLDGELAEELVIYNAVGSRVLDMDDAVSKLVNGFCVVLFAEGDAAAFEVKTGEKRGISQPEVENTIKGAKDAFTETVRTNTSLVRRHLRTPELRLEEQVVGRRSLTNVTLCSIAGITNHALVEAVSRRLAEIEIDGM
;
A
#
# COMPACT_ATOMS: atom_id res chain seq x y z
N ARG A 1 -9.18 7.18 0.15
CA ARG A 1 -10.65 7.25 -0.07
C ARG A 1 -11.23 8.46 0.64
N LYS A 2 -12.31 9.05 0.10
CA LYS A 2 -13.06 10.15 0.73
C LYS A 2 -14.41 9.62 1.18
N ILE A 3 -14.71 9.79 2.47
CA ILE A 3 -15.96 9.37 3.10
C ILE A 3 -16.72 10.64 3.53
N ARG A 4 -18.01 10.65 3.35
CA ARG A 4 -18.90 11.66 3.93
C ARG A 4 -19.74 11.00 5.03
N SER A 5 -19.55 11.42 6.27
CA SER A 5 -20.35 10.99 7.40
C SER A 5 -20.98 12.22 8.04
N ARG A 6 -22.33 12.28 8.06
CA ARG A 6 -23.13 13.32 8.74
C ARG A 6 -22.64 14.77 8.53
N GLY A 7 -22.27 15.14 7.29
CA GLY A 7 -21.79 16.50 6.94
C GLY A 7 -20.28 16.70 7.11
N GLN A 8 -19.57 15.79 7.76
CA GLN A 8 -18.12 15.82 7.87
C GLN A 8 -17.46 15.08 6.70
N THR A 9 -16.35 15.57 6.22
CA THR A 9 -15.52 14.89 5.22
C THR A 9 -14.33 14.23 5.91
N ILE A 10 -14.30 12.92 5.90
CA ILE A 10 -13.21 12.09 6.41
C ILE A 10 -12.40 11.57 5.22
N ARG A 11 -11.08 11.59 5.32
CA ARG A 11 -10.19 11.06 4.29
C ARG A 11 -9.38 9.89 4.84
N VAL A 12 -9.46 8.76 4.17
CA VAL A 12 -8.72 7.54 4.54
C VAL A 12 -7.62 7.31 3.50
N TYR A 13 -6.39 7.23 3.98
CA TYR A 13 -5.19 6.95 3.20
C TYR A 13 -4.64 5.58 3.56
N SER A 14 -4.17 4.86 2.57
CA SER A 14 -3.51 3.55 2.75
C SER A 14 -2.64 3.26 1.55
N ILE A 15 -1.61 2.44 1.73
CA ILE A 15 -0.76 1.97 0.63
C ILE A 15 -1.28 0.60 0.20
N ASP A 16 -1.61 0.50 -1.10
CA ASP A 16 -2.04 -0.76 -1.69
C ASP A 16 -0.95 -1.84 -1.57
N GLY A 17 -1.38 -3.06 -1.23
CA GLY A 17 -0.48 -4.18 -1.00
C GLY A 17 0.15 -4.25 0.40
N LEU A 18 0.07 -3.19 1.22
CA LEU A 18 0.49 -3.21 2.61
C LEU A 18 -0.68 -3.39 3.58
N VAL A 19 -1.89 -3.02 3.15
CA VAL A 19 -3.12 -3.14 3.94
C VAL A 19 -4.05 -4.19 3.37
N SER A 20 -4.80 -4.85 4.24
CA SER A 20 -5.92 -5.73 3.87
C SER A 20 -7.11 -4.87 3.46
N SER A 21 -7.55 -4.97 2.21
CA SER A 21 -8.69 -4.20 1.71
C SER A 21 -10.00 -4.59 2.39
N SER A 22 -10.15 -5.84 2.80
CA SER A 22 -11.32 -6.32 3.56
C SER A 22 -11.32 -5.75 4.97
N GLU A 23 -10.21 -5.86 5.71
CA GLU A 23 -10.11 -5.32 7.06
C GLU A 23 -10.25 -3.79 7.07
N LEU A 24 -9.62 -3.09 6.11
CA LEU A 24 -9.81 -1.66 5.96
C LEU A 24 -11.29 -1.29 5.75
N SER A 25 -11.99 -2.06 4.93
CA SER A 25 -13.42 -1.83 4.68
C SER A 25 -14.27 -2.12 5.91
N ASP A 26 -14.06 -3.27 6.54
CA ASP A 26 -14.94 -3.78 7.58
C ASP A 26 -14.66 -3.14 8.94
N PHE A 27 -13.39 -2.88 9.27
CA PHE A 27 -12.99 -2.39 10.59
C PHE A 27 -12.80 -0.88 10.67
N VAL A 28 -12.58 -0.21 9.53
CA VAL A 28 -12.35 1.24 9.51
C VAL A 28 -13.43 1.99 8.74
N VAL A 29 -13.62 1.65 7.45
CA VAL A 29 -14.51 2.45 6.59
C VAL A 29 -15.97 2.33 7.00
N LYS A 30 -16.47 1.10 7.20
CA LYS A 30 -17.87 0.87 7.61
C LYS A 30 -18.21 1.50 8.96
N PRO A 31 -17.41 1.31 10.03
CA PRO A 31 -17.68 1.96 11.31
C PRO A 31 -17.71 3.49 11.21
N LEU A 32 -16.76 4.10 10.47
CA LEU A 32 -16.76 5.56 10.26
C LEU A 32 -18.01 6.06 9.49
N MET A 33 -18.53 5.26 8.56
CA MET A 33 -19.76 5.61 7.82
C MET A 33 -21.03 5.46 8.67
N MET A 34 -21.02 4.56 9.64
CA MET A 34 -22.17 4.23 10.50
C MET A 34 -22.21 5.06 11.77
N ALA A 35 -21.15 5.76 12.12
CA ALA A 35 -21.06 6.55 13.34
C ALA A 35 -22.09 7.68 13.37
N ASP A 36 -22.66 7.88 14.56
CA ASP A 36 -23.70 8.87 14.83
C ASP A 36 -23.09 10.17 15.39
N GLY A 37 -22.67 11.07 14.52
CA GLY A 37 -22.19 12.40 14.90
C GLY A 37 -20.84 12.77 14.27
N PRO A 38 -20.33 13.98 14.59
CA PRO A 38 -19.00 14.38 14.17
C PRO A 38 -17.96 13.52 14.89
N LEU A 39 -16.91 13.17 14.14
CA LEU A 39 -15.80 12.32 14.62
C LEU A 39 -14.49 13.11 14.60
N ASP A 40 -13.70 12.87 15.61
CA ASP A 40 -12.28 13.19 15.69
C ASP A 40 -11.47 11.89 15.86
N GLY A 41 -10.14 12.02 15.99
CA GLY A 41 -9.26 10.85 16.12
C GLY A 41 -9.46 10.09 17.42
N GLU A 42 -9.75 10.79 18.51
CA GLU A 42 -9.98 10.21 19.84
C GLU A 42 -11.28 9.40 19.88
N LEU A 43 -12.38 9.99 19.44
CA LEU A 43 -13.68 9.31 19.35
C LEU A 43 -13.64 8.13 18.38
N ALA A 44 -12.91 8.26 17.26
CA ALA A 44 -12.76 7.17 16.31
C ALA A 44 -11.99 6.00 16.90
N GLU A 45 -10.92 6.25 17.66
CA GLU A 45 -10.10 5.22 18.30
C GLU A 45 -10.84 4.54 19.46
N GLU A 46 -11.50 5.32 20.32
CA GLU A 46 -12.11 4.79 21.55
C GLU A 46 -13.48 4.13 21.34
N LEU A 47 -14.31 4.69 20.45
CA LEU A 47 -15.72 4.33 20.39
C LEU A 47 -16.17 3.73 19.06
N VAL A 48 -15.43 3.97 17.97
CA VAL A 48 -15.89 3.62 16.62
C VAL A 48 -15.10 2.47 16.03
N ILE A 49 -13.78 2.49 16.17
CA ILE A 49 -12.88 1.51 15.54
C ILE A 49 -12.24 0.63 16.62
N TYR A 50 -13.01 -0.32 17.13
CA TYR A 50 -12.60 -1.21 18.22
C TYR A 50 -11.91 -2.51 17.77
N ASN A 51 -11.96 -2.84 16.46
CA ASN A 51 -11.35 -4.06 15.90
C ASN A 51 -9.95 -3.86 15.30
N ALA A 52 -9.42 -2.64 15.33
CA ALA A 52 -8.09 -2.34 14.86
C ALA A 52 -7.33 -1.56 15.94
N VAL A 53 -6.03 -1.86 16.08
CA VAL A 53 -5.17 -1.11 16.99
C VAL A 53 -4.98 0.30 16.46
N GLY A 54 -5.49 1.29 17.20
CA GLY A 54 -5.39 2.70 16.86
C GLY A 54 -4.15 3.36 17.48
N SER A 55 -3.76 4.48 16.91
CA SER A 55 -2.77 5.40 17.47
C SER A 55 -2.93 6.78 16.86
N ARG A 56 -2.72 7.83 17.67
CA ARG A 56 -2.72 9.21 17.14
C ARG A 56 -1.59 9.42 16.16
N VAL A 57 -1.82 10.30 15.20
CA VAL A 57 -0.80 10.76 14.26
C VAL A 57 -0.31 12.12 14.74
N LEU A 58 1.00 12.24 14.97
CA LEU A 58 1.61 13.43 15.56
C LEU A 58 1.89 14.53 14.54
N ASP A 59 2.40 14.13 13.39
CA ASP A 59 2.79 15.01 12.29
C ASP A 59 2.78 14.26 10.94
N MET A 60 3.24 14.94 9.88
CA MET A 60 3.26 14.37 8.54
C MET A 60 4.27 13.21 8.42
N ASP A 61 5.43 13.31 9.09
CA ASP A 61 6.45 12.28 9.02
C ASP A 61 6.00 11.01 9.73
N ASP A 62 5.32 11.15 10.87
CA ASP A 62 4.66 10.06 11.57
C ASP A 62 3.55 9.42 10.72
N ALA A 63 2.72 10.25 10.04
CA ALA A 63 1.70 9.75 9.11
C ALA A 63 2.32 8.90 7.99
N VAL A 64 3.38 9.40 7.36
CA VAL A 64 4.10 8.69 6.30
C VAL A 64 4.73 7.40 6.84
N SER A 65 5.38 7.47 7.99
CA SER A 65 5.96 6.31 8.66
C SER A 65 4.92 5.21 8.93
N LYS A 66 3.75 5.58 9.43
CA LYS A 66 2.65 4.64 9.68
C LYS A 66 2.14 4.03 8.37
N LEU A 67 1.95 4.83 7.31
CA LEU A 67 1.52 4.34 6.00
C LEU A 67 2.47 3.29 5.42
N VAL A 68 3.79 3.53 5.42
CA VAL A 68 4.77 2.56 4.89
C VAL A 68 4.91 1.31 5.76
N ASN A 69 4.46 1.38 7.01
CA ASN A 69 4.39 0.24 7.93
C ASN A 69 3.06 -0.53 7.88
N GLY A 70 2.15 -0.19 6.94
CA GLY A 70 0.92 -0.94 6.70
C GLY A 70 -0.26 -0.52 7.60
N PHE A 71 -0.21 0.68 8.15
CA PHE A 71 -1.38 1.31 8.77
C PHE A 71 -2.20 2.04 7.72
N CYS A 72 -3.48 2.23 7.95
CA CYS A 72 -4.24 3.27 7.30
C CYS A 72 -4.24 4.53 8.17
N VAL A 73 -4.19 5.70 7.53
CA VAL A 73 -4.27 7.00 8.18
C VAL A 73 -5.61 7.63 7.85
N VAL A 74 -6.34 8.04 8.88
CA VAL A 74 -7.64 8.69 8.78
C VAL A 74 -7.48 10.15 9.18
N LEU A 75 -7.78 11.06 8.25
CA LEU A 75 -7.81 12.50 8.51
C LEU A 75 -9.25 12.94 8.74
N PHE A 76 -9.49 13.56 9.87
CA PHE A 76 -10.74 14.17 10.26
C PHE A 76 -10.78 15.67 9.88
N ALA A 77 -11.85 16.35 10.26
CA ALA A 77 -11.91 17.81 10.15
C ALA A 77 -10.84 18.47 11.04
N GLU A 78 -10.48 19.72 10.72
CA GLU A 78 -9.56 20.55 11.53
C GLU A 78 -8.11 20.01 11.63
N GLY A 79 -7.76 19.01 10.79
CA GLY A 79 -6.39 18.49 10.72
C GLY A 79 -6.06 17.42 11.74
N ASP A 80 -7.04 16.96 12.52
CA ASP A 80 -6.86 15.82 13.42
C ASP A 80 -6.74 14.52 12.64
N ALA A 81 -5.89 13.59 13.12
CA ALA A 81 -5.59 12.35 12.43
C ALA A 81 -5.32 11.18 13.38
N ALA A 82 -5.82 10.01 13.00
CA ALA A 82 -5.53 8.75 13.66
C ALA A 82 -5.08 7.69 12.64
N ALA A 83 -4.26 6.76 13.06
CA ALA A 83 -3.83 5.64 12.26
C ALA A 83 -4.29 4.32 12.86
N PHE A 84 -4.72 3.39 12.01
CA PHE A 84 -5.24 2.08 12.42
C PHE A 84 -4.46 0.97 11.72
N GLU A 85 -4.08 -0.03 12.49
CA GLU A 85 -3.37 -1.19 11.96
C GLU A 85 -4.33 -2.13 11.23
N VAL A 86 -4.19 -2.20 9.91
CA VAL A 86 -4.97 -3.07 9.02
C VAL A 86 -4.03 -3.79 8.06
N LYS A 87 -2.94 -4.31 8.63
CA LYS A 87 -1.90 -4.99 7.86
C LYS A 87 -2.47 -6.23 7.18
N THR A 88 -2.05 -6.42 5.94
CA THR A 88 -2.39 -7.67 5.26
C THR A 88 -1.75 -8.86 5.98
N GLY A 89 -2.57 -9.72 6.54
CA GLY A 89 -2.16 -10.96 7.20
C GLY A 89 -1.77 -12.08 6.21
N GLU A 90 -1.77 -11.79 4.91
CA GLU A 90 -1.50 -12.77 3.86
C GLU A 90 -0.05 -13.24 3.84
N LYS A 91 0.21 -14.19 4.73
CA LYS A 91 1.33 -15.14 4.59
C LYS A 91 0.94 -16.36 3.73
N ARG A 92 -0.33 -16.45 3.30
CA ARG A 92 -0.87 -17.59 2.55
C ARG A 92 -0.84 -17.28 1.07
N GLY A 93 0.06 -17.89 0.34
CA GLY A 93 0.18 -17.79 -1.12
C GLY A 93 1.57 -17.45 -1.63
N ILE A 94 2.50 -17.08 -0.74
CA ILE A 94 3.92 -16.96 -1.11
C ILE A 94 4.52 -18.35 -0.98
N SER A 95 4.68 -19.03 -2.10
CA SER A 95 5.36 -20.32 -2.16
C SER A 95 6.87 -20.13 -1.92
N GLN A 96 7.51 -21.18 -1.40
CA GLN A 96 8.97 -21.24 -1.41
C GLN A 96 9.45 -21.37 -2.86
N PRO A 97 10.63 -20.80 -3.21
CA PRO A 97 11.21 -21.00 -4.53
C PRO A 97 11.40 -22.49 -4.80
N GLU A 98 10.84 -23.01 -5.89
CA GLU A 98 10.94 -24.42 -6.26
C GLU A 98 12.33 -24.78 -6.80
N VAL A 99 13.06 -23.81 -7.36
CA VAL A 99 14.30 -24.04 -8.11
C VAL A 99 15.55 -23.65 -7.30
N GLU A 100 15.49 -22.62 -6.45
CA GLU A 100 16.63 -22.18 -5.63
C GLU A 100 16.21 -22.05 -4.17
N ASN A 101 16.45 -23.09 -3.38
CA ASN A 101 16.25 -23.05 -1.93
C ASN A 101 17.39 -22.31 -1.24
N THR A 102 17.10 -21.10 -0.76
CA THR A 102 18.04 -20.40 0.15
C THR A 102 18.11 -21.11 1.50
N ILE A 103 19.30 -21.53 1.89
CA ILE A 103 19.56 -22.18 3.19
C ILE A 103 19.45 -21.18 4.34
N LYS A 104 19.75 -19.90 4.09
CA LYS A 104 19.59 -18.76 5.02
C LYS A 104 19.03 -17.56 4.26
N GLY A 105 17.88 -17.04 4.69
CA GLY A 105 17.27 -15.84 4.11
C GLY A 105 15.74 -15.91 4.02
N ALA A 106 15.13 -14.88 3.45
CA ALA A 106 13.71 -14.86 3.16
C ALA A 106 13.36 -15.98 2.17
N LYS A 107 12.31 -16.74 2.49
CA LYS A 107 11.84 -17.86 1.65
C LYS A 107 10.68 -17.48 0.75
N ASP A 108 10.43 -16.19 0.59
CA ASP A 108 9.39 -15.63 -0.27
C ASP A 108 9.93 -15.40 -1.69
N ALA A 109 9.21 -15.90 -2.68
CA ALA A 109 9.51 -15.77 -4.09
C ALA A 109 8.42 -14.96 -4.80
N PHE A 110 8.76 -14.38 -5.95
CA PHE A 110 7.78 -13.76 -6.82
C PHE A 110 6.82 -14.82 -7.38
N THR A 111 5.58 -14.39 -7.56
CA THR A 111 4.49 -15.17 -8.13
C THR A 111 4.14 -14.64 -9.52
N GLU A 112 3.17 -15.27 -10.20
CA GLU A 112 2.67 -14.83 -11.50
C GLU A 112 1.90 -13.50 -11.43
N THR A 113 1.54 -13.06 -10.22
CA THR A 113 0.74 -11.85 -10.02
C THR A 113 1.62 -10.66 -9.69
N VAL A 114 1.72 -9.70 -10.60
CA VAL A 114 2.52 -8.45 -10.43
C VAL A 114 2.15 -7.73 -9.13
N ARG A 115 0.86 -7.63 -8.79
CA ARG A 115 0.39 -6.98 -7.56
C ARG A 115 0.91 -7.65 -6.30
N THR A 116 0.99 -8.97 -6.26
CA THR A 116 1.59 -9.71 -5.14
C THR A 116 3.08 -9.41 -5.03
N ASN A 117 3.78 -9.38 -6.17
CA ASN A 117 5.21 -9.11 -6.24
C ASN A 117 5.55 -7.68 -5.80
N THR A 118 4.80 -6.68 -6.26
CA THR A 118 4.98 -5.28 -5.83
C THR A 118 4.68 -5.12 -4.34
N SER A 119 3.73 -5.87 -3.78
CA SER A 119 3.45 -5.91 -2.34
C SER A 119 4.61 -6.50 -1.56
N LEU A 120 5.28 -7.53 -2.07
CA LEU A 120 6.50 -8.09 -1.48
C LEU A 120 7.63 -7.06 -1.46
N VAL A 121 7.88 -6.37 -2.59
CA VAL A 121 8.89 -5.30 -2.66
C VAL A 121 8.60 -4.23 -1.61
N ARG A 122 7.35 -3.77 -1.47
CA ARG A 122 6.97 -2.77 -0.46
C ARG A 122 7.16 -3.26 0.97
N ARG A 123 6.96 -4.55 1.24
CA ARG A 123 7.18 -5.14 2.58
C ARG A 123 8.66 -5.21 2.94
N HIS A 124 9.54 -5.46 1.98
CA HIS A 124 10.98 -5.47 2.18
C HIS A 124 11.59 -4.07 2.22
N LEU A 125 11.07 -3.15 1.40
CA LEU A 125 11.53 -1.78 1.28
C LEU A 125 10.45 -0.81 1.80
N ARG A 126 10.37 -0.67 3.12
CA ARG A 126 9.40 0.19 3.80
C ARG A 126 9.88 1.64 3.83
N THR A 127 9.97 2.23 2.67
CA THR A 127 10.44 3.61 2.51
C THR A 127 9.51 4.42 1.61
N PRO A 128 9.27 5.71 1.92
CA PRO A 128 8.48 6.59 1.09
C PRO A 128 9.16 6.93 -0.25
N GLU A 129 10.47 6.71 -0.36
CA GLU A 129 11.25 6.94 -1.59
C GLU A 129 11.04 5.85 -2.64
N LEU A 130 10.46 4.70 -2.29
CA LEU A 130 10.19 3.63 -3.25
C LEU A 130 9.18 4.10 -4.30
N ARG A 131 9.59 4.05 -5.55
CA ARG A 131 8.78 4.34 -6.73
C ARG A 131 8.49 3.04 -7.48
N LEU A 132 7.23 2.82 -7.81
CA LEU A 132 6.75 1.70 -8.62
C LEU A 132 5.99 2.29 -9.81
N GLU A 133 6.55 2.15 -11.00
CA GLU A 133 5.99 2.65 -12.24
C GLU A 133 5.50 1.46 -13.07
N GLU A 134 4.18 1.38 -13.26
CA GLU A 134 3.56 0.31 -14.02
C GLU A 134 3.47 0.68 -15.50
N GLN A 135 3.85 -0.24 -16.36
CA GLN A 135 3.79 -0.11 -17.81
C GLN A 135 3.21 -1.39 -18.41
N VAL A 136 2.60 -1.25 -19.59
CA VAL A 136 2.12 -2.38 -20.39
C VAL A 136 3.01 -2.57 -21.59
N VAL A 137 3.52 -3.77 -21.75
CA VAL A 137 4.46 -4.14 -22.83
C VAL A 137 3.81 -5.16 -23.75
N GLY A 138 4.11 -5.07 -25.06
CA GLY A 138 3.55 -5.92 -26.09
C GLY A 138 2.23 -5.38 -26.66
N ARG A 139 1.93 -5.76 -27.91
CA ARG A 139 0.73 -5.29 -28.63
C ARG A 139 -0.50 -6.17 -28.39
N ARG A 140 -0.28 -7.46 -28.20
CA ARG A 140 -1.35 -8.47 -28.03
C ARG A 140 -1.34 -9.09 -26.64
N SER A 141 -0.15 -9.42 -26.12
CA SER A 141 0.00 -10.02 -24.78
C SER A 141 -0.33 -9.04 -23.65
N LEU A 142 -0.17 -7.72 -23.87
CA LEU A 142 -0.45 -6.66 -22.90
C LEU A 142 0.13 -7.01 -21.52
N THR A 143 1.42 -7.38 -21.48
CA THR A 143 2.10 -7.83 -20.28
C THR A 143 2.35 -6.66 -19.33
N ASN A 144 1.87 -6.76 -18.10
CA ASN A 144 2.13 -5.76 -17.07
C ASN A 144 3.55 -5.90 -16.51
N VAL A 145 4.31 -4.83 -16.58
CA VAL A 145 5.69 -4.72 -16.05
C VAL A 145 5.75 -3.58 -15.06
N THR A 146 6.43 -3.78 -13.94
CA THR A 146 6.64 -2.74 -12.94
C THR A 146 8.13 -2.41 -12.83
N LEU A 147 8.47 -1.16 -13.10
CA LEU A 147 9.80 -0.61 -12.86
C LEU A 147 9.90 -0.11 -11.42
N CYS A 148 10.83 -0.68 -10.65
CA CYS A 148 11.06 -0.30 -9.26
C CYS A 148 12.33 0.56 -9.16
N SER A 149 12.24 1.69 -8.49
CA SER A 149 13.39 2.58 -8.24
C SER A 149 13.28 3.25 -6.86
N ILE A 150 14.37 3.79 -6.36
CA ILE A 150 14.40 4.54 -5.10
C ILE A 150 14.78 5.99 -5.40
N ALA A 151 13.86 6.91 -5.09
CA ALA A 151 14.11 8.33 -5.27
C ALA A 151 15.32 8.79 -4.44
N GLY A 152 16.15 9.67 -5.00
CA GLY A 152 17.36 10.16 -4.35
C GLY A 152 18.57 9.21 -4.43
N ILE A 153 18.38 7.93 -4.80
CA ILE A 153 19.46 6.96 -5.01
C ILE A 153 19.58 6.60 -6.50
N THR A 154 18.47 6.26 -7.13
CA THR A 154 18.47 5.84 -8.54
C THR A 154 18.63 7.06 -9.45
N ASN A 155 19.53 6.97 -10.42
CA ASN A 155 19.72 8.03 -11.40
C ASN A 155 18.46 8.16 -12.29
N HIS A 156 17.88 9.35 -12.33
CA HIS A 156 16.64 9.64 -13.06
C HIS A 156 16.77 9.36 -14.57
N ALA A 157 17.91 9.72 -15.18
CA ALA A 157 18.14 9.44 -16.59
C ALA A 157 18.19 7.93 -16.90
N LEU A 158 18.61 7.10 -15.95
CA LEU A 158 18.56 5.64 -16.09
C LEU A 158 17.11 5.15 -16.06
N VAL A 159 16.28 5.64 -15.14
CA VAL A 159 14.86 5.30 -15.04
C VAL A 159 14.16 5.64 -16.35
N GLU A 160 14.35 6.85 -16.87
CA GLU A 160 13.79 7.28 -18.15
C GLU A 160 14.25 6.42 -19.33
N ALA A 161 15.54 6.10 -19.36
CA ALA A 161 16.10 5.25 -20.44
C ALA A 161 15.50 3.84 -20.41
N VAL A 162 15.33 3.24 -19.22
CA VAL A 162 14.70 1.92 -19.08
C VAL A 162 13.22 1.98 -19.44
N SER A 163 12.49 2.98 -18.95
CA SER A 163 11.07 3.16 -19.25
C SER A 163 10.83 3.31 -20.76
N ARG A 164 11.65 4.11 -21.45
CA ARG A 164 11.57 4.26 -22.90
C ARG A 164 11.84 2.94 -23.63
N ARG A 165 12.89 2.20 -23.25
CA ARG A 165 13.19 0.90 -23.85
C ARG A 165 12.08 -0.13 -23.63
N LEU A 166 11.44 -0.13 -22.46
CA LEU A 166 10.29 -0.99 -22.21
C LEU A 166 9.11 -0.64 -23.12
N ALA A 167 8.86 0.66 -23.34
CA ALA A 167 7.79 1.12 -24.23
C ALA A 167 8.03 0.77 -25.72
N GLU A 168 9.29 0.56 -26.13
CA GLU A 168 9.67 0.17 -27.49
C GLU A 168 9.56 -1.35 -27.75
N ILE A 169 9.29 -2.15 -26.71
CA ILE A 169 9.16 -3.60 -26.88
C ILE A 169 7.81 -3.94 -27.51
N GLU A 170 7.85 -4.48 -28.72
CA GLU A 170 6.66 -4.94 -29.45
C GLU A 170 6.52 -6.47 -29.47
N ILE A 171 7.32 -7.19 -28.69
CA ILE A 171 7.34 -8.66 -28.68
C ILE A 171 6.13 -9.16 -27.88
N ASP A 172 5.35 -10.02 -28.50
CA ASP A 172 4.23 -10.73 -27.86
C ASP A 172 4.70 -12.14 -27.47
N GLY A 173 4.45 -12.54 -26.23
CA GLY A 173 4.74 -13.90 -25.74
C GLY A 173 5.90 -13.99 -24.77
N MET A 174 6.00 -13.04 -23.83
CA MET A 174 6.79 -13.22 -22.62
C MET A 174 5.96 -13.89 -21.53
#